data_fb8d6bde39d650aa258314c33e3faa68
#
_entry.id   fb8d6bde39d650aa258314c33e3faa68
#
_cell.length_a   1.000
_cell.length_b   1.000
_cell.length_c   1.000
_cell.angle_alpha   90.00
_cell.angle_beta   90.00
_cell.angle_gamma   90.00
#
_symmetry.space_group_name_H-M   'P 1'
#
loop_
_entity.id
_entity.type
_entity.pdbx_description
1 polymer ?
#
loop_
_entity_poly.entity_id
_entity_poly.type
_entity_poly.pdbx_seq_one_letter_code
_entity_poly.pdbx_strand_id
1 'polypeptide(L)'
;MKPLPRTLTWIGAVVAALAIWSSFVVIDVTEYGLVLRFGRVIRVVKEPGLYLKAPYPLDTVVRLDRRLLTFRPVTAEFLSEDKKNLVIHSLVTWRIADPVRFLATTGARPAAEKRLSDLVLTKTGSVVGSHPSTALVSVEGHRSQFDQVMGQIVAETRAHAIAQYGIDLVDVRLRQLSLPEQNRANVFERMRAERGNIATKFRSEGERDFRKVVAEADREKTRILAEAYREAERIKGEGDAQATRIYAEAFGKNPQLYKFRRTLQAYEKIFLGNTTIFLPADAEVFRLLGDDRNSKTGRSP
;
A
#
# COMPACT_ATOMS: atom_id res chain seq x y z
N MET A 1 24.85 72.84 63.20
CA MET A 1 24.28 71.71 62.51
C MET A 1 23.23 71.08 63.45
N LYS A 2 21.96 71.21 63.12
CA LYS A 2 20.87 70.60 63.94
C LYS A 2 20.94 69.09 63.79
N PRO A 3 20.94 68.29 64.91
CA PRO A 3 20.95 66.84 64.76
C PRO A 3 19.65 66.37 64.05
N LEU A 4 19.77 65.62 63.02
CA LEU A 4 18.60 64.98 62.34
C LEU A 4 17.84 64.18 63.38
N PRO A 5 16.51 64.30 63.38
CA PRO A 5 15.68 63.56 64.33
C PRO A 5 15.92 62.07 64.23
N ARG A 6 16.12 61.34 65.29
CA ARG A 6 16.41 59.88 65.37
C ARG A 6 15.46 59.05 64.53
N THR A 7 14.24 59.48 64.30
CA THR A 7 13.23 58.86 63.42
C THR A 7 13.66 58.87 61.96
N LEU A 8 14.30 59.95 61.48
CA LEU A 8 14.74 60.08 60.10
C LEU A 8 15.96 59.14 59.79
N THR A 9 16.85 58.95 60.79
CA THR A 9 17.98 58.01 60.72
C THR A 9 17.49 56.57 60.70
N TRP A 10 16.48 56.22 61.49
CA TRP A 10 15.86 54.87 61.43
C TRP A 10 15.16 54.62 60.10
N ILE A 11 14.41 55.57 59.56
CA ILE A 11 13.78 55.45 58.23
C ILE A 11 14.85 55.25 57.15
N GLY A 12 15.91 56.00 57.16
CA GLY A 12 17.06 55.86 56.24
C GLY A 12 17.69 54.48 56.32
N ALA A 13 17.90 53.96 57.55
CA ALA A 13 18.47 52.62 57.74
C ALA A 13 17.53 51.51 57.22
N VAL A 14 16.23 51.61 57.42
CA VAL A 14 15.24 50.67 56.91
C VAL A 14 15.20 50.72 55.37
N VAL A 15 15.20 51.92 54.76
CA VAL A 15 15.27 52.05 53.29
C VAL A 15 16.52 51.49 52.72
N ALA A 16 17.71 51.73 53.36
CA ALA A 16 18.97 51.16 52.95
C ALA A 16 18.98 49.63 53.04
N ALA A 17 18.45 49.06 54.12
CA ALA A 17 18.32 47.60 54.28
C ALA A 17 17.40 46.98 53.21
N LEU A 18 16.24 47.61 52.93
CA LEU A 18 15.37 47.19 51.86
C LEU A 18 16.00 47.30 50.48
N ALA A 19 16.78 48.36 50.22
CA ALA A 19 17.51 48.52 48.98
C ALA A 19 18.60 47.43 48.79
N ILE A 20 19.34 47.10 49.86
CA ILE A 20 20.33 46.01 49.85
C ILE A 20 19.59 44.67 49.62
N TRP A 21 18.52 44.41 50.30
CA TRP A 21 17.76 43.19 50.11
C TRP A 21 17.22 43.04 48.67
N SER A 22 16.71 44.14 48.07
CA SER A 22 16.20 44.15 46.69
C SER A 22 17.30 44.04 45.64
N SER A 23 18.58 44.16 46.01
CA SER A 23 19.72 44.05 45.10
C SER A 23 20.17 42.63 44.83
N PHE A 24 19.69 41.67 45.62
CA PHE A 24 20.00 40.26 45.39
C PHE A 24 18.97 39.60 44.49
N VAL A 25 19.41 38.92 43.45
CA VAL A 25 18.59 38.10 42.55
C VAL A 25 19.17 36.71 42.37
N VAL A 26 18.33 35.70 42.55
CA VAL A 26 18.69 34.32 42.29
C VAL A 26 18.16 33.94 40.93
N ILE A 27 19.02 33.38 40.06
CA ILE A 27 18.69 32.87 38.73
C ILE A 27 18.79 31.36 38.78
N ASP A 28 17.74 30.66 38.37
CA ASP A 28 17.67 29.22 38.33
C ASP A 28 18.39 28.65 37.06
N VAL A 29 18.77 27.37 37.09
CA VAL A 29 19.33 26.61 35.95
C VAL A 29 18.39 26.61 34.74
N THR A 30 17.09 26.71 35.00
CA THR A 30 16.01 26.64 33.99
C THR A 30 15.70 27.97 33.32
N GLU A 31 16.34 29.09 33.78
CA GLU A 31 16.03 30.43 33.35
C GLU A 31 17.26 31.19 32.86
N TYR A 32 17.03 32.12 31.96
CA TYR A 32 17.96 33.20 31.63
C TYR A 32 17.56 34.46 32.42
N GLY A 33 18.48 35.10 33.11
CA GLY A 33 18.29 36.38 33.75
C GLY A 33 18.73 37.53 32.88
N LEU A 34 17.83 38.42 32.48
CA LEU A 34 18.20 39.67 31.80
C LEU A 34 18.05 40.82 32.75
N VAL A 35 19.13 41.50 33.05
CA VAL A 35 19.18 42.73 33.84
C VAL A 35 18.94 43.92 32.93
N LEU A 36 17.86 44.62 33.13
CA LEU A 36 17.49 45.82 32.38
C LEU A 36 17.66 47.05 33.23
N ARG A 37 18.31 48.06 32.69
CA ARG A 37 18.40 49.41 33.27
C ARG A 37 17.63 50.39 32.39
N PHE A 38 16.63 51.01 32.93
CA PHE A 38 15.72 51.87 32.17
C PHE A 38 15.23 51.26 30.86
N GLY A 39 14.88 49.97 30.89
CA GLY A 39 14.37 49.23 29.74
C GLY A 39 15.42 48.72 28.73
N ARG A 40 16.73 49.02 28.94
CA ARG A 40 17.81 48.50 28.09
C ARG A 40 18.52 47.34 28.76
N VAL A 41 18.73 46.25 28.04
CA VAL A 41 19.48 45.08 28.51
C VAL A 41 20.96 45.46 28.69
N ILE A 42 21.47 45.45 29.93
CA ILE A 42 22.87 45.71 30.24
C ILE A 42 23.68 44.44 30.53
N ARG A 43 23.03 43.39 31.01
CA ARG A 43 23.66 42.13 31.34
C ARG A 43 22.73 40.97 31.04
N VAL A 44 23.27 39.90 30.45
CA VAL A 44 22.60 38.58 30.29
C VAL A 44 23.29 37.57 31.19
N VAL A 45 22.55 37.03 32.12
CA VAL A 45 22.99 35.98 33.04
C VAL A 45 22.54 34.64 32.51
N LYS A 46 23.45 33.79 32.10
CA LYS A 46 23.21 32.45 31.56
C LYS A 46 23.50 31.34 32.56
N GLU A 47 24.30 31.64 33.58
CA GLU A 47 24.67 30.65 34.59
C GLU A 47 23.78 30.82 35.83
N PRO A 48 23.39 29.71 36.48
CA PRO A 48 22.61 29.79 37.72
C PRO A 48 23.49 30.34 38.86
N GLY A 49 22.86 31.07 39.74
CA GLY A 49 23.55 31.62 40.88
C GLY A 49 22.93 32.87 41.49
N LEU A 50 23.61 33.39 42.48
CA LEU A 50 23.23 34.64 43.15
C LEU A 50 23.96 35.83 42.50
N TYR A 51 23.19 36.80 42.03
CA TYR A 51 23.73 37.97 41.34
C TYR A 51 23.32 39.27 42.05
N LEU A 52 24.21 40.24 41.97
CA LEU A 52 23.96 41.57 42.50
C LEU A 52 23.49 42.50 41.36
N LYS A 53 22.42 43.23 41.59
CA LYS A 53 21.89 44.26 40.68
C LYS A 53 21.65 45.57 41.45
N ALA A 54 21.49 46.67 40.74
CA ALA A 54 21.09 47.89 41.42
C ALA A 54 19.61 47.74 41.97
N PRO A 55 19.32 48.39 43.11
CA PRO A 55 17.98 48.32 43.70
C PRO A 55 16.94 48.90 42.77
N TYR A 56 15.72 48.40 42.91
CA TYR A 56 14.57 48.94 42.18
C TYR A 56 14.39 50.43 42.57
N PRO A 57 14.09 51.35 41.64
CA PRO A 57 13.66 51.12 40.24
C PRO A 57 14.79 51.15 39.17
N LEU A 58 16.06 51.23 39.55
CA LEU A 58 17.18 51.36 38.59
C LEU A 58 17.33 50.14 37.70
N ASP A 59 17.43 48.94 38.29
CA ASP A 59 17.57 47.69 37.56
C ASP A 59 16.34 46.77 37.75
N THR A 60 15.78 46.29 36.64
CA THR A 60 14.74 45.30 36.59
C THR A 60 15.28 44.00 35.99
N VAL A 61 14.85 42.84 36.54
CA VAL A 61 15.26 41.54 36.00
C VAL A 61 14.05 40.85 35.31
N VAL A 62 14.24 40.55 34.05
CA VAL A 62 13.30 39.72 33.29
C VAL A 62 13.87 38.30 33.24
N ARG A 63 13.05 37.31 33.59
CA ARG A 63 13.38 35.90 33.55
C ARG A 63 12.76 35.28 32.33
N LEU A 64 13.56 34.55 31.53
CA LEU A 64 13.13 33.85 30.33
C LEU A 64 13.42 32.35 30.48
N ASP A 65 12.48 31.50 30.13
CA ASP A 65 12.60 30.05 30.22
C ASP A 65 13.67 29.56 29.25
N ARG A 66 14.65 28.77 29.72
CA ARG A 66 15.73 28.16 28.95
C ARG A 66 15.40 26.77 28.44
N ARG A 67 14.34 26.15 29.00
CA ARG A 67 13.94 24.78 28.66
C ARG A 67 13.39 24.69 27.25
N LEU A 68 13.28 23.47 26.77
CA LEU A 68 12.52 23.16 25.56
C LEU A 68 11.03 23.41 25.83
N LEU A 69 10.44 24.25 25.01
CA LEU A 69 9.04 24.61 25.04
C LEU A 69 8.33 23.97 23.86
N THR A 70 7.09 23.58 24.06
CA THR A 70 6.25 23.04 22.99
C THR A 70 4.96 23.82 22.86
N PHE A 71 4.51 24.03 21.64
CA PHE A 71 3.20 24.61 21.38
C PHE A 71 2.57 23.97 20.13
N ARG A 72 1.28 24.19 19.95
CA ARG A 72 0.52 23.75 18.78
C ARG A 72 0.15 24.98 17.97
N PRO A 73 0.67 25.12 16.74
CA PRO A 73 0.21 26.13 15.81
C PRO A 73 -1.29 25.99 15.52
N VAL A 74 -1.90 27.05 15.04
CA VAL A 74 -3.28 27.00 14.57
C VAL A 74 -3.37 26.02 13.42
N THR A 75 -4.43 25.21 13.45
CA THR A 75 -4.72 24.28 12.35
C THR A 75 -5.02 25.06 11.07
N ALA A 76 -4.38 24.71 9.99
CA ALA A 76 -4.59 25.36 8.71
C ALA A 76 -4.76 24.33 7.57
N GLU A 77 -5.44 24.76 6.53
CA GLU A 77 -5.59 24.02 5.28
C GLU A 77 -4.50 24.45 4.31
N PHE A 78 -3.88 23.47 3.68
CA PHE A 78 -2.84 23.68 2.68
C PHE A 78 -3.20 22.96 1.39
N LEU A 79 -2.91 23.61 0.27
CA LEU A 79 -3.08 23.03 -1.05
C LEU A 79 -1.75 22.40 -1.47
N SER A 80 -1.76 21.09 -1.76
CA SER A 80 -0.60 20.39 -2.31
C SER A 80 -0.45 20.64 -3.80
N GLU A 81 0.71 20.29 -4.37
CA GLU A 81 1.00 20.42 -5.81
C GLU A 81 -0.07 19.74 -6.68
N ASP A 82 -0.57 18.57 -6.26
CA ASP A 82 -1.64 17.82 -6.92
C ASP A 82 -3.07 18.35 -6.62
N LYS A 83 -3.17 19.60 -6.15
CA LYS A 83 -4.42 20.33 -5.86
C LYS A 83 -5.36 19.65 -4.87
N LYS A 84 -4.79 18.92 -3.92
CA LYS A 84 -5.55 18.35 -2.80
C LYS A 84 -5.43 19.24 -1.58
N ASN A 85 -6.56 19.58 -0.97
CA ASN A 85 -6.60 20.30 0.29
C ASN A 85 -6.28 19.34 1.44
N LEU A 86 -5.30 19.70 2.24
CA LEU A 86 -4.81 18.94 3.38
C LEU A 86 -4.92 19.79 4.65
N VAL A 87 -5.54 19.26 5.68
CA VAL A 87 -5.57 19.85 7.01
C VAL A 87 -4.41 19.29 7.82
N ILE A 88 -3.51 20.16 8.23
CA ILE A 88 -2.28 19.77 8.93
C ILE A 88 -2.34 20.23 10.39
N HIS A 89 -2.17 19.27 11.30
CA HIS A 89 -1.93 19.51 12.70
C HIS A 89 -0.47 19.24 13.02
N SER A 90 0.24 20.26 13.52
CA SER A 90 1.65 20.15 13.87
C SER A 90 1.89 20.39 15.36
N LEU A 91 3.01 19.89 15.86
CA LEU A 91 3.58 20.15 17.17
C LEU A 91 4.95 20.76 16.95
N VAL A 92 5.20 21.93 17.53
CA VAL A 92 6.44 22.65 17.40
C VAL A 92 7.19 22.63 18.72
N THR A 93 8.46 22.26 18.66
CA THR A 93 9.39 22.28 19.80
C THR A 93 10.46 23.34 19.56
N TRP A 94 10.64 24.24 20.50
CA TRP A 94 11.53 25.38 20.37
C TRP A 94 12.19 25.74 21.70
N ARG A 95 13.23 26.54 21.64
CA ARG A 95 13.90 27.15 22.81
C ARG A 95 14.42 28.53 22.48
N ILE A 96 14.71 29.31 23.51
CA ILE A 96 15.33 30.61 23.34
C ILE A 96 16.84 30.42 23.13
N ALA A 97 17.36 30.86 21.96
CA ALA A 97 18.79 30.81 21.64
C ALA A 97 19.49 32.13 21.98
N ASP A 98 18.86 33.26 21.62
CA ASP A 98 19.35 34.60 21.93
C ASP A 98 18.32 35.36 22.79
N PRO A 99 18.48 35.41 24.13
CA PRO A 99 17.58 36.06 25.02
C PRO A 99 17.42 37.56 24.77
N VAL A 100 18.46 38.25 24.29
CA VAL A 100 18.41 39.68 23.99
C VAL A 100 17.51 39.97 22.82
N ARG A 101 17.76 39.25 21.72
CA ARG A 101 16.94 39.38 20.50
C ARG A 101 15.50 38.96 20.77
N PHE A 102 15.31 37.87 21.50
CA PHE A 102 13.98 37.40 21.91
C PHE A 102 13.19 38.48 22.66
N LEU A 103 13.82 39.10 23.68
CA LEU A 103 13.15 40.14 24.45
C LEU A 103 12.83 41.38 23.59
N ALA A 104 13.76 41.77 22.71
CA ALA A 104 13.58 42.95 21.84
C ALA A 104 12.49 42.75 20.77
N THR A 105 12.30 41.52 20.26
CA THR A 105 11.39 41.26 19.15
C THR A 105 10.05 40.73 19.57
N THR A 106 10.00 39.85 20.57
CA THR A 106 8.77 39.16 21.00
C THR A 106 8.33 39.53 22.40
N GLY A 107 9.25 39.86 23.28
CA GLY A 107 9.00 40.30 24.65
C GLY A 107 8.50 39.21 25.59
N ALA A 108 7.59 38.38 25.15
CA ALA A 108 6.96 37.34 25.96
C ALA A 108 6.66 36.07 25.18
N ARG A 109 6.53 34.95 25.92
CA ARG A 109 6.24 33.63 25.35
C ARG A 109 5.00 33.58 24.44
N PRO A 110 3.83 34.15 24.81
CA PRO A 110 2.64 34.08 23.94
C PRO A 110 2.84 34.78 22.60
N ALA A 111 3.54 35.91 22.59
CA ALA A 111 3.83 36.67 21.38
C ALA A 111 4.82 35.90 20.50
N ALA A 112 5.81 35.20 21.09
CA ALA A 112 6.76 34.34 20.39
C ALA A 112 6.05 33.16 19.73
N GLU A 113 5.18 32.46 20.47
CA GLU A 113 4.42 31.32 19.93
C GLU A 113 3.51 31.74 18.78
N LYS A 114 2.88 32.93 18.85
CA LYS A 114 2.09 33.46 17.72
C LYS A 114 2.95 33.72 16.48
N ARG A 115 4.09 34.40 16.62
CA ARG A 115 5.01 34.68 15.50
C ARG A 115 5.59 33.40 14.90
N LEU A 116 5.96 32.44 15.77
CA LEU A 116 6.40 31.13 15.33
C LEU A 116 5.29 30.35 14.61
N SER A 117 4.05 30.44 15.08
CA SER A 117 2.91 29.83 14.40
C SER A 117 2.76 30.37 12.98
N ASP A 118 2.79 31.69 12.81
CA ASP A 118 2.66 32.33 11.51
C ASP A 118 3.80 31.94 10.57
N LEU A 119 5.05 31.88 11.10
CA LEU A 119 6.23 31.47 10.35
C LEU A 119 6.15 30.00 9.93
N VAL A 120 5.81 29.10 10.85
CA VAL A 120 5.65 27.65 10.58
C VAL A 120 4.56 27.44 9.54
N LEU A 121 3.42 28.12 9.67
CA LEU A 121 2.32 27.99 8.70
C LEU A 121 2.75 28.45 7.30
N THR A 122 3.43 29.60 7.20
CA THR A 122 3.92 30.13 5.93
C THR A 122 4.90 29.16 5.27
N LYS A 123 5.88 28.65 6.02
CA LYS A 123 6.88 27.73 5.48
C LYS A 123 6.30 26.36 5.17
N THR A 124 5.41 25.85 6.01
CA THR A 124 4.68 24.62 5.74
C THR A 124 3.85 24.73 4.46
N GLY A 125 3.15 25.85 4.27
CA GLY A 125 2.36 26.10 3.05
C GLY A 125 3.22 26.14 1.79
N SER A 126 4.38 26.80 1.85
CA SER A 126 5.33 26.85 0.73
C SER A 126 5.86 25.47 0.35
N VAL A 127 6.30 24.69 1.33
CA VAL A 127 6.87 23.35 1.10
C VAL A 127 5.79 22.34 0.69
N VAL A 128 4.63 22.35 1.33
CA VAL A 128 3.49 21.48 0.94
C VAL A 128 3.00 21.78 -0.46
N GLY A 129 2.96 23.06 -0.84
CA GLY A 129 2.53 23.49 -2.17
C GLY A 129 3.48 23.07 -3.30
N SER A 130 4.73 22.75 -2.98
CA SER A 130 5.73 22.29 -3.94
C SER A 130 5.90 20.75 -3.99
N HIS A 131 5.09 20.01 -3.22
CA HIS A 131 5.16 18.55 -3.16
C HIS A 131 3.79 17.92 -3.36
N PRO A 132 3.71 16.74 -4.02
CA PRO A 132 2.47 16.01 -4.15
C PRO A 132 2.01 15.45 -2.79
N SER A 133 0.71 15.29 -2.62
CA SER A 133 0.13 14.78 -1.36
C SER A 133 0.65 13.39 -0.96
N THR A 134 1.08 12.59 -1.95
CA THR A 134 1.66 11.27 -1.71
C THR A 134 3.01 11.32 -1.00
N ALA A 135 3.78 12.41 -1.14
CA ALA A 135 5.04 12.60 -0.41
C ALA A 135 4.81 12.84 1.10
N LEU A 136 3.63 13.35 1.47
CA LEU A 136 3.24 13.64 2.85
C LEU A 136 2.54 12.45 3.53
N VAL A 137 2.03 11.48 2.75
CA VAL A 137 1.39 10.27 3.27
C VAL A 137 2.43 9.15 3.27
N SER A 138 2.90 8.77 4.46
CA SER A 138 3.84 7.67 4.63
C SER A 138 3.14 6.33 4.41
N VAL A 139 3.15 5.86 3.15
CA VAL A 139 2.86 4.47 2.81
C VAL A 139 4.21 3.74 2.67
N GLU A 140 4.27 2.45 2.98
CA GLU A 140 5.49 1.64 2.85
C GLU A 140 6.23 1.93 1.54
N GLY A 141 7.49 2.40 1.64
CA GLY A 141 8.34 2.81 0.51
C GLY A 141 8.54 4.33 0.33
N HIS A 142 7.71 5.20 0.91
CA HIS A 142 7.82 6.68 0.76
C HIS A 142 8.26 7.40 2.05
N ARG A 143 8.70 6.67 3.08
CA ARG A 143 9.13 7.24 4.36
C ARG A 143 10.27 8.25 4.19
N SER A 144 11.18 8.03 3.26
CA SER A 144 12.31 8.93 2.98
C SER A 144 11.86 10.30 2.43
N GLN A 145 10.81 10.35 1.62
CA GLN A 145 10.30 11.61 1.07
C GLN A 145 9.62 12.44 2.16
N PHE A 146 8.82 11.82 3.01
CA PHE A 146 8.20 12.49 4.16
C PHE A 146 9.25 13.13 5.08
N ASP A 147 10.28 12.37 5.45
CA ASP A 147 11.37 12.86 6.31
C ASP A 147 12.15 14.03 5.66
N GLN A 148 12.35 13.99 4.34
CA GLN A 148 12.98 15.08 3.60
C GLN A 148 12.12 16.36 3.63
N VAL A 149 10.82 16.24 3.35
CA VAL A 149 9.87 17.37 3.38
C VAL A 149 9.83 17.99 4.79
N MET A 150 9.74 17.16 5.82
CA MET A 150 9.75 17.64 7.20
C MET A 150 11.07 18.29 7.58
N GLY A 151 12.20 17.71 7.16
CA GLY A 151 13.53 18.28 7.35
C GLY A 151 13.69 19.65 6.69
N GLN A 152 13.15 19.83 5.50
CA GLN A 152 13.15 21.11 4.78
C GLN A 152 12.33 22.17 5.54
N ILE A 153 11.11 21.82 5.98
CA ILE A 153 10.27 22.73 6.78
C ILE A 153 11.01 23.20 8.05
N VAL A 154 11.63 22.26 8.77
CA VAL A 154 12.40 22.57 9.98
C VAL A 154 13.58 23.46 9.65
N ALA A 155 14.38 23.16 8.64
CA ALA A 155 15.57 23.91 8.29
C ALA A 155 15.26 25.36 7.87
N GLU A 156 14.28 25.54 6.98
CA GLU A 156 13.84 26.86 6.52
C GLU A 156 13.24 27.70 7.65
N THR A 157 12.37 27.09 8.48
CA THR A 157 11.76 27.77 9.61
C THR A 157 12.79 28.16 10.66
N ARG A 158 13.71 27.25 11.00
CA ARG A 158 14.78 27.45 11.97
C ARG A 158 15.67 28.62 11.61
N ALA A 159 16.12 28.68 10.36
CA ALA A 159 17.01 29.76 9.88
C ALA A 159 16.36 31.15 10.10
N HIS A 160 15.08 31.28 9.74
CA HIS A 160 14.32 32.53 9.91
C HIS A 160 14.04 32.85 11.38
N ALA A 161 13.66 31.84 12.18
CA ALA A 161 13.34 32.02 13.60
C ALA A 161 14.57 32.49 14.41
N ILE A 162 15.74 31.94 14.13
CA ILE A 162 17.00 32.36 14.77
C ILE A 162 17.37 33.80 14.35
N ALA A 163 17.31 34.08 13.04
CA ALA A 163 17.72 35.37 12.51
C ALA A 163 16.81 36.52 12.96
N GLN A 164 15.50 36.30 12.99
CA GLN A 164 14.52 37.35 13.28
C GLN A 164 14.18 37.46 14.77
N TYR A 165 14.01 36.32 15.47
CA TYR A 165 13.44 36.29 16.82
C TYR A 165 14.41 35.79 17.89
N GLY A 166 15.60 35.29 17.53
CA GLY A 166 16.51 34.68 18.47
C GLY A 166 15.99 33.34 19.05
N ILE A 167 15.11 32.67 18.32
CA ILE A 167 14.47 31.41 18.71
C ILE A 167 15.09 30.26 17.91
N ASP A 168 15.58 29.25 18.62
CA ASP A 168 16.03 27.98 18.01
C ASP A 168 14.85 27.03 17.92
N LEU A 169 14.37 26.80 16.70
CA LEU A 169 13.33 25.82 16.43
C LEU A 169 14.00 24.46 16.33
N VAL A 170 13.71 23.57 17.28
CA VAL A 170 14.37 22.27 17.40
C VAL A 170 13.71 21.24 16.48
N ASP A 171 12.37 21.22 16.48
CA ASP A 171 11.62 20.22 15.72
C ASP A 171 10.22 20.71 15.36
N VAL A 172 9.73 20.27 14.20
CA VAL A 172 8.33 20.43 13.78
C VAL A 172 7.82 19.05 13.41
N ARG A 173 6.90 18.53 14.21
CA ARG A 173 6.30 17.22 13.95
C ARG A 173 4.89 17.34 13.43
N LEU A 174 4.64 16.67 12.32
CA LEU A 174 3.30 16.46 11.82
C LEU A 174 2.60 15.44 12.77
N ARG A 175 1.53 15.87 13.41
CA ARG A 175 0.77 15.03 14.33
C ARG A 175 -0.36 14.30 13.61
N GLN A 176 -1.04 15.01 12.75
CA GLN A 176 -2.17 14.49 12.00
C GLN A 176 -2.28 15.21 10.66
N LEU A 177 -2.49 14.42 9.63
CA LEU A 177 -2.87 14.86 8.30
C LEU A 177 -4.28 14.38 8.03
N SER A 178 -5.18 15.28 7.67
CA SER A 178 -6.57 14.94 7.36
C SER A 178 -7.07 15.70 6.14
N LEU A 179 -8.14 15.21 5.55
CA LEU A 179 -8.88 15.95 4.54
C LEU A 179 -9.89 16.88 5.21
N PRO A 180 -10.20 18.04 4.61
CA PRO A 180 -11.28 18.89 5.07
C PRO A 180 -12.59 18.10 5.20
N GLU A 181 -13.33 18.36 6.28
CA GLU A 181 -14.52 17.58 6.61
C GLU A 181 -15.59 17.61 5.53
N GLN A 182 -15.74 18.78 4.89
CA GLN A 182 -16.70 19.01 3.82
C GLN A 182 -16.46 18.14 2.59
N ASN A 183 -15.21 17.81 2.28
CA ASN A 183 -14.83 17.05 1.09
C ASN A 183 -14.57 15.56 1.36
N ARG A 184 -14.52 15.16 2.63
CA ARG A 184 -14.14 13.82 3.06
C ARG A 184 -15.04 12.74 2.45
N ALA A 185 -16.35 12.92 2.52
CA ALA A 185 -17.33 11.96 2.00
C ALA A 185 -17.13 11.75 0.49
N ASN A 186 -17.09 12.84 -0.28
CA ASN A 186 -16.93 12.79 -1.74
C ASN A 186 -15.58 12.17 -2.17
N VAL A 187 -14.50 12.44 -1.43
CA VAL A 187 -13.19 11.85 -1.69
C VAL A 187 -13.22 10.35 -1.42
N PHE A 188 -13.83 9.91 -0.31
CA PHE A 188 -13.94 8.48 0.00
C PHE A 188 -14.84 7.74 -1.00
N GLU A 189 -15.93 8.33 -1.45
CA GLU A 189 -16.77 7.74 -2.50
C GLU A 189 -16.00 7.58 -3.81
N ARG A 190 -15.29 8.62 -4.24
CA ARG A 190 -14.45 8.54 -5.43
C ARG A 190 -13.36 7.47 -5.30
N MET A 191 -12.65 7.41 -4.17
CA MET A 191 -11.64 6.37 -3.92
C MET A 191 -12.24 4.96 -3.92
N ARG A 192 -13.45 4.80 -3.35
CA ARG A 192 -14.18 3.52 -3.37
C ARG A 192 -14.56 3.13 -4.79
N ALA A 193 -15.07 4.05 -5.59
CA ALA A 193 -15.39 3.83 -6.99
C ALA A 193 -14.14 3.47 -7.82
N GLU A 194 -13.05 4.19 -7.64
CA GLU A 194 -11.76 3.91 -8.30
C GLU A 194 -11.22 2.52 -7.94
N ARG A 195 -11.21 2.17 -6.65
CA ARG A 195 -10.84 0.81 -6.20
C ARG A 195 -11.78 -0.26 -6.73
N GLY A 196 -13.08 0.03 -6.82
CA GLY A 196 -14.07 -0.84 -7.45
C GLY A 196 -13.77 -1.08 -8.93
N ASN A 197 -13.43 -0.03 -9.68
CA ASN A 197 -13.04 -0.14 -11.09
C ASN A 197 -11.76 -0.97 -11.29
N ILE A 198 -10.74 -0.74 -10.45
CA ILE A 198 -9.49 -1.51 -10.47
C ILE A 198 -9.79 -2.99 -10.17
N ALA A 199 -10.59 -3.29 -9.15
CA ALA A 199 -10.98 -4.66 -8.82
C ALA A 199 -11.75 -5.34 -9.95
N THR A 200 -12.67 -4.62 -10.60
CA THR A 200 -13.44 -5.12 -11.76
C THR A 200 -12.51 -5.39 -12.94
N LYS A 201 -11.55 -4.51 -13.20
CA LYS A 201 -10.54 -4.71 -14.24
C LYS A 201 -9.76 -6.00 -14.02
N PHE A 202 -9.20 -6.19 -12.82
CA PHE A 202 -8.44 -7.42 -12.50
C PHE A 202 -9.29 -8.69 -12.56
N ARG A 203 -10.56 -8.62 -12.13
CA ARG A 203 -11.47 -9.78 -12.27
C ARG A 203 -11.73 -10.11 -13.74
N SER A 204 -11.97 -9.10 -14.57
CA SER A 204 -12.20 -9.30 -16.02
C SER A 204 -10.95 -9.85 -16.72
N GLU A 205 -9.77 -9.36 -16.35
CA GLU A 205 -8.49 -9.88 -16.85
C GLU A 205 -8.29 -11.34 -16.43
N GLY A 206 -8.52 -11.65 -15.15
CA GLY A 206 -8.42 -13.01 -14.63
C GLY A 206 -9.41 -13.98 -15.30
N GLU A 207 -10.65 -13.54 -15.54
CA GLU A 207 -11.65 -14.35 -16.22
C GLU A 207 -11.29 -14.57 -17.71
N ARG A 208 -10.76 -13.56 -18.39
CA ARG A 208 -10.24 -13.70 -19.75
C ARG A 208 -9.11 -14.74 -19.81
N ASP A 209 -8.15 -14.63 -18.89
CA ASP A 209 -6.99 -15.51 -18.86
C ASP A 209 -7.41 -16.94 -18.47
N PHE A 210 -8.35 -17.10 -17.55
CA PHE A 210 -8.97 -18.39 -17.24
C PHE A 210 -9.62 -19.03 -18.48
N ARG A 211 -10.47 -18.28 -19.20
CA ARG A 211 -11.12 -18.79 -20.43
C ARG A 211 -10.09 -19.18 -21.48
N LYS A 212 -9.01 -18.42 -21.60
CA LYS A 212 -7.92 -18.74 -22.54
C LYS A 212 -7.25 -20.06 -22.18
N VAL A 213 -6.88 -20.26 -20.91
CA VAL A 213 -6.25 -21.49 -20.43
C VAL A 213 -7.17 -22.70 -20.60
N VAL A 214 -8.47 -22.55 -20.27
CA VAL A 214 -9.47 -23.62 -20.47
C VAL A 214 -9.61 -23.96 -21.95
N ALA A 215 -9.74 -22.96 -22.82
CA ALA A 215 -9.85 -23.20 -24.26
C ALA A 215 -8.60 -23.87 -24.86
N GLU A 216 -7.40 -23.51 -24.40
CA GLU A 216 -6.18 -24.18 -24.80
C GLU A 216 -6.13 -25.63 -24.32
N ALA A 217 -6.54 -25.89 -23.08
CA ALA A 217 -6.61 -27.26 -22.52
C ALA A 217 -7.64 -28.14 -23.27
N ASP A 218 -8.82 -27.59 -23.55
CA ASP A 218 -9.86 -28.30 -24.30
C ASP A 218 -9.42 -28.60 -25.76
N ARG A 219 -8.75 -27.63 -26.38
CA ARG A 219 -8.15 -27.84 -27.71
C ARG A 219 -7.09 -28.93 -27.69
N GLU A 220 -6.20 -28.92 -26.72
CA GLU A 220 -5.17 -29.93 -26.57
C GLU A 220 -5.75 -31.30 -26.25
N LYS A 221 -6.75 -31.40 -25.37
CA LYS A 221 -7.51 -32.61 -25.11
C LYS A 221 -8.14 -33.18 -26.38
N THR A 222 -8.78 -32.31 -27.17
CA THR A 222 -9.44 -32.71 -28.42
C THR A 222 -8.40 -33.23 -29.42
N ARG A 223 -7.23 -32.57 -29.51
CA ARG A 223 -6.13 -33.01 -30.37
C ARG A 223 -5.59 -34.40 -29.98
N ILE A 224 -5.32 -34.59 -28.68
CA ILE A 224 -4.81 -35.86 -28.15
C ILE A 224 -5.80 -37.00 -28.41
N LEU A 225 -7.11 -36.76 -28.16
CA LEU A 225 -8.15 -37.74 -28.39
C LEU A 225 -8.28 -38.09 -29.89
N ALA A 226 -8.25 -37.06 -30.76
CA ALA A 226 -8.31 -37.29 -32.21
C ALA A 226 -7.10 -38.09 -32.72
N GLU A 227 -5.89 -37.82 -32.23
CA GLU A 227 -4.69 -38.58 -32.55
C GLU A 227 -4.78 -40.02 -32.06
N ALA A 228 -5.26 -40.23 -30.82
CA ALA A 228 -5.45 -41.56 -30.25
C ALA A 228 -6.49 -42.37 -31.02
N TYR A 229 -7.62 -41.77 -31.41
CA TYR A 229 -8.63 -42.42 -32.25
C TYR A 229 -8.10 -42.76 -33.64
N ARG A 230 -7.39 -41.85 -34.27
CA ARG A 230 -6.74 -42.12 -35.59
C ARG A 230 -5.78 -43.28 -35.49
N GLU A 231 -4.94 -43.33 -34.47
CA GLU A 231 -3.99 -44.41 -34.24
C GLU A 231 -4.68 -45.74 -33.94
N ALA A 232 -5.73 -45.75 -33.14
CA ALA A 232 -6.55 -46.93 -32.84
C ALA A 232 -7.21 -47.48 -34.11
N GLU A 233 -7.83 -46.63 -34.93
CA GLU A 233 -8.44 -47.06 -36.20
C GLU A 233 -7.38 -47.53 -37.23
N ARG A 234 -6.18 -46.93 -37.25
CA ARG A 234 -5.08 -47.42 -38.07
C ARG A 234 -4.63 -48.83 -37.66
N ILE A 235 -4.40 -49.05 -36.36
CA ILE A 235 -4.02 -50.38 -35.83
C ILE A 235 -5.11 -51.41 -36.09
N LYS A 236 -6.37 -51.05 -35.88
CA LYS A 236 -7.50 -51.93 -36.17
C LYS A 236 -7.62 -52.24 -37.64
N GLY A 237 -7.47 -51.25 -38.53
CA GLY A 237 -7.48 -51.44 -39.97
C GLY A 237 -6.34 -52.31 -40.45
N GLU A 238 -5.13 -52.16 -39.90
CA GLU A 238 -4.00 -53.04 -40.20
C GLU A 238 -4.24 -54.47 -39.73
N GLY A 239 -4.82 -54.62 -38.51
CA GLY A 239 -5.21 -55.95 -38.00
C GLY A 239 -6.26 -56.65 -38.86
N ASP A 240 -7.33 -55.89 -39.25
CA ASP A 240 -8.37 -56.41 -40.16
C ASP A 240 -7.80 -56.77 -41.54
N ALA A 241 -6.88 -55.97 -42.08
CA ALA A 241 -6.22 -56.26 -43.36
C ALA A 241 -5.33 -57.52 -43.26
N GLN A 242 -4.58 -57.69 -42.18
CA GLN A 242 -3.78 -58.89 -41.91
C GLN A 242 -4.68 -60.14 -41.78
N ALA A 243 -5.73 -60.02 -40.96
CA ALA A 243 -6.69 -61.12 -40.79
C ALA A 243 -7.31 -61.51 -42.12
N THR A 244 -7.76 -60.54 -42.91
CA THR A 244 -8.31 -60.79 -44.25
C THR A 244 -7.33 -61.45 -45.16
N ARG A 245 -6.06 -61.07 -45.17
CA ARG A 245 -5.01 -61.66 -45.93
C ARG A 245 -4.77 -63.13 -45.52
N ILE A 246 -4.64 -63.42 -44.25
CA ILE A 246 -4.49 -64.73 -43.66
C ILE A 246 -5.66 -65.66 -44.09
N TYR A 247 -6.90 -65.16 -43.95
CA TYR A 247 -8.12 -65.86 -44.33
C TYR A 247 -8.15 -66.12 -45.87
N ALA A 248 -7.80 -65.12 -46.66
CA ALA A 248 -7.73 -65.29 -48.13
C ALA A 248 -6.73 -66.33 -48.54
N GLU A 249 -5.49 -66.34 -47.97
CA GLU A 249 -4.50 -67.36 -48.20
C GLU A 249 -4.91 -68.78 -47.79
N ALA A 250 -5.53 -68.88 -46.58
CA ALA A 250 -6.01 -70.16 -46.05
C ALA A 250 -7.16 -70.73 -46.86
N PHE A 251 -8.13 -69.91 -47.23
CA PHE A 251 -9.29 -70.32 -48.00
C PHE A 251 -8.98 -70.50 -49.54
N GLY A 252 -7.95 -69.79 -50.04
CA GLY A 252 -7.46 -69.97 -51.40
C GLY A 252 -6.88 -71.37 -51.68
N LYS A 253 -6.44 -72.07 -50.61
CA LYS A 253 -5.96 -73.43 -50.70
C LYS A 253 -7.04 -74.47 -51.08
N ASN A 254 -8.33 -74.21 -50.67
CA ASN A 254 -9.46 -75.06 -51.07
C ASN A 254 -10.75 -74.19 -51.17
N PRO A 255 -11.02 -73.54 -52.29
CA PRO A 255 -12.13 -72.66 -52.51
C PRO A 255 -13.50 -73.35 -52.36
N GLN A 256 -13.60 -74.64 -52.69
CA GLN A 256 -14.86 -75.41 -52.59
C GLN A 256 -15.26 -75.62 -51.12
N LEU A 257 -14.28 -75.98 -50.27
CA LEU A 257 -14.55 -76.11 -48.80
C LEU A 257 -14.93 -74.81 -48.18
N TYR A 258 -14.29 -73.66 -48.61
CA TYR A 258 -14.66 -72.36 -48.16
C TYR A 258 -16.12 -71.98 -48.53
N LYS A 259 -16.48 -72.21 -49.81
CA LYS A 259 -17.84 -71.94 -50.30
C LYS A 259 -18.87 -72.73 -49.48
N PHE A 260 -18.59 -73.98 -49.25
CA PHE A 260 -19.43 -74.90 -48.48
C PHE A 260 -19.61 -74.35 -47.03
N ARG A 261 -18.51 -74.09 -46.32
CA ARG A 261 -18.54 -73.57 -44.95
C ARG A 261 -19.27 -72.21 -44.88
N ARG A 262 -19.01 -71.31 -45.80
CA ARG A 262 -19.65 -69.99 -45.83
C ARG A 262 -21.13 -70.06 -46.10
N THR A 263 -21.56 -70.95 -46.92
CA THR A 263 -22.97 -71.19 -47.17
C THR A 263 -23.67 -71.78 -45.94
N LEU A 264 -23.04 -72.69 -45.21
CA LEU A 264 -23.57 -73.21 -43.97
C LEU A 264 -23.66 -72.10 -42.88
N GLN A 265 -22.64 -71.28 -42.76
CA GLN A 265 -22.66 -70.15 -41.83
C GLN A 265 -23.72 -69.08 -42.18
N ALA A 266 -23.96 -68.86 -43.44
CA ALA A 266 -25.02 -67.99 -43.88
C ALA A 266 -26.40 -68.54 -43.52
N TYR A 267 -26.61 -69.82 -43.71
CA TYR A 267 -27.83 -70.50 -43.35
C TYR A 267 -28.04 -70.52 -41.85
N GLU A 268 -27.02 -70.76 -41.00
CA GLU A 268 -27.10 -70.70 -39.58
C GLU A 268 -27.59 -69.29 -39.09
N LYS A 269 -27.08 -68.22 -39.69
CA LYS A 269 -27.55 -66.85 -39.39
C LYS A 269 -28.99 -66.55 -39.85
N ILE A 270 -29.37 -67.13 -41.01
CA ILE A 270 -30.71 -66.97 -41.59
C ILE A 270 -31.77 -67.72 -40.76
N PHE A 271 -31.39 -68.90 -40.23
CA PHE A 271 -32.28 -69.77 -39.46
C PHE A 271 -32.33 -69.41 -37.96
N LEU A 272 -31.53 -68.46 -37.49
CA LEU A 272 -31.63 -67.92 -36.14
C LEU A 272 -32.84 -67.01 -36.02
N GLY A 273 -34.03 -67.60 -35.65
CA GLY A 273 -35.25 -66.88 -35.39
C GLY A 273 -36.48 -67.54 -36.08
N ASN A 274 -37.64 -67.02 -35.79
CA ASN A 274 -38.96 -67.48 -36.39
C ASN A 274 -39.06 -66.99 -37.84
N THR A 275 -38.17 -67.41 -38.70
CA THR A 275 -38.16 -67.04 -40.10
C THR A 275 -38.71 -68.21 -40.96
N THR A 276 -39.80 -68.04 -41.68
CA THR A 276 -40.34 -69.02 -42.66
C THR A 276 -39.68 -68.69 -44.00
N ILE A 277 -38.93 -69.63 -44.54
CA ILE A 277 -38.20 -69.48 -45.82
C ILE A 277 -38.84 -70.38 -46.86
N PHE A 278 -39.27 -69.82 -47.97
CA PHE A 278 -39.71 -70.53 -49.14
C PHE A 278 -38.53 -70.77 -50.06
N LEU A 279 -38.10 -72.06 -50.23
CA LEU A 279 -37.00 -72.41 -51.07
C LEU A 279 -37.52 -73.23 -52.27
N PRO A 280 -37.09 -72.89 -53.49
CA PRO A 280 -37.49 -73.72 -54.62
C PRO A 280 -36.75 -75.09 -54.50
N ALA A 281 -37.33 -76.14 -55.09
CA ALA A 281 -36.89 -77.51 -54.93
C ALA A 281 -35.49 -77.78 -55.54
N ASP A 282 -35.00 -76.85 -56.38
CA ASP A 282 -33.72 -76.88 -57.00
C ASP A 282 -32.65 -76.04 -56.28
N ALA A 283 -33.01 -75.55 -55.11
CA ALA A 283 -32.12 -74.72 -54.30
C ALA A 283 -30.80 -75.45 -53.94
N GLU A 284 -29.69 -74.73 -53.97
CA GLU A 284 -28.35 -75.22 -53.73
C GLU A 284 -28.17 -75.92 -52.34
N VAL A 285 -29.02 -75.60 -51.35
CA VAL A 285 -29.10 -76.32 -50.08
C VAL A 285 -29.47 -77.77 -50.22
N PHE A 286 -30.43 -78.10 -51.06
CA PHE A 286 -30.86 -79.49 -51.27
C PHE A 286 -29.83 -80.26 -52.07
N ARG A 287 -29.09 -79.63 -52.97
CA ARG A 287 -27.94 -80.24 -53.67
C ARG A 287 -26.82 -80.63 -52.75
N LEU A 288 -26.50 -79.77 -51.76
CA LEU A 288 -25.46 -80.07 -50.79
C LEU A 288 -25.88 -81.15 -49.78
N LEU A 289 -27.12 -81.32 -49.50
CA LEU A 289 -27.67 -82.34 -48.60
C LEU A 289 -27.93 -83.69 -49.38
N GLY A 290 -28.03 -83.65 -50.70
CA GLY A 290 -28.39 -84.80 -51.53
C GLY A 290 -27.19 -85.57 -52.15
N ASP A 291 -26.02 -84.98 -52.13
CA ASP A 291 -24.84 -85.57 -52.83
C ASP A 291 -24.19 -86.81 -52.16
N ASP A 292 -24.60 -87.14 -50.92
CA ASP A 292 -24.05 -88.27 -50.16
C ASP A 292 -24.75 -89.60 -50.45
N ARG A 293 -25.84 -89.59 -51.23
CA ARG A 293 -26.58 -90.85 -51.60
C ARG A 293 -26.08 -91.55 -52.86
N ASN A 294 -25.21 -90.91 -53.64
CA ASN A 294 -24.79 -91.49 -54.94
C ASN A 294 -23.40 -92.13 -54.90
N SER A 295 -22.72 -92.18 -53.77
CA SER A 295 -21.39 -92.78 -53.69
C SER A 295 -21.39 -94.31 -53.33
N LYS A 296 -22.58 -94.96 -53.15
CA LYS A 296 -22.68 -96.36 -52.68
C LYS A 296 -23.35 -97.36 -53.61
N THR A 297 -23.63 -97.04 -54.88
CA THR A 297 -24.16 -98.03 -55.84
C THR A 297 -23.24 -98.10 -57.10
N GLY A 298 -22.15 -98.78 -56.98
CA GLY A 298 -21.26 -99.18 -58.06
C GLY A 298 -20.52 -100.45 -57.69
N ARG A 299 -21.26 -101.52 -57.53
CA ARG A 299 -20.63 -102.90 -57.55
C ARG A 299 -21.41 -103.79 -58.44
N SER A 300 -20.68 -104.23 -59.47
CA SER A 300 -20.63 -105.58 -60.03
C SER A 300 -21.50 -105.84 -61.24
N PRO A 301 -21.21 -106.82 -62.01
CA PRO A 301 -20.10 -107.81 -61.97
C PRO A 301 -19.00 -107.57 -62.99
#